data_701bdd7496f83b85916da8630d37579a
#
_entry.id   701bdd7496f83b85916da8630d37579a
#
_cell.length_a   1.000
_cell.length_b   1.000
_cell.length_c   1.000
_cell.angle_alpha   90.00
_cell.angle_beta   90.00
_cell.angle_gamma   90.00
#
_symmetry.space_group_name_H-M   'P 1'
#
loop_
_entity.id
_entity.type
_entity.pdbx_description
1 polymer ?
#
loop_
_entity_poly.entity_id
_entity_poly.type
_entity_poly.pdbx_seq_one_letter_code
_entity_poly.pdbx_strand_id
1 'polypeptide(L)'
;TEYGIKYKLDLAEIMWSPGNTGWRSALSGPEKVSEFYRFDKPKTIIDYFAGIGYFSIQMAKGYPEAEVIAIDKNPKSIEYLTLNAKNNAVENLEIINDDCRNIERKADVIHLGYIGNTIDFLEHAYDYLNDNGTVIFHEAYRNNWLGFKSRSDWGAIPENFSDLMSQNSFTVEKFERVKFYGPSTSHIIARLKKN
;
A
#
# COMPACT_ATOMS: atom_id res chain seq x y z
N THR A 1 -13.83 -4.57 13.82
CA THR A 1 -14.22 -3.54 12.83
C THR A 1 -13.19 -2.42 12.89
N GLU A 2 -12.65 -2.01 11.75
CA GLU A 2 -11.75 -0.87 11.62
C GLU A 2 -12.31 0.07 10.54
N TYR A 3 -12.55 1.34 10.88
CA TYR A 3 -13.02 2.38 9.95
C TYR A 3 -14.24 1.95 9.10
N GLY A 4 -15.23 1.30 9.73
CA GLY A 4 -16.45 0.83 9.08
C GLY A 4 -16.32 -0.50 8.32
N ILE A 5 -15.10 -1.05 8.18
CA ILE A 5 -14.86 -2.35 7.56
C ILE A 5 -14.84 -3.44 8.63
N LYS A 6 -15.57 -4.51 8.38
CA LYS A 6 -15.61 -5.71 9.24
C LYS A 6 -14.57 -6.71 8.74
N TYR A 7 -13.51 -6.92 9.52
CA TYR A 7 -12.53 -7.96 9.22
C TYR A 7 -12.75 -9.19 10.07
N LYS A 8 -12.74 -10.36 9.44
CA LYS A 8 -12.57 -11.67 10.06
C LYS A 8 -11.15 -12.12 9.80
N LEU A 9 -10.47 -12.59 10.83
CA LEU A 9 -9.12 -13.13 10.78
C LEU A 9 -8.92 -14.08 11.97
N ASP A 10 -7.96 -15.00 11.80
CA ASP A 10 -7.38 -15.76 12.90
C ASP A 10 -5.95 -15.25 13.13
N LEU A 11 -5.66 -14.81 14.34
CA LEU A 11 -4.34 -14.27 14.70
C LEU A 11 -3.23 -15.33 14.71
N ALA A 12 -3.59 -16.62 14.74
CA ALA A 12 -2.65 -17.72 14.63
C ALA A 12 -2.21 -17.98 13.18
N GLU A 13 -3.02 -17.56 12.20
CA GLU A 13 -2.83 -17.85 10.78
C GLU A 13 -2.42 -16.64 9.96
N ILE A 14 -2.83 -15.44 10.39
CA ILE A 14 -2.70 -14.20 9.60
C ILE A 14 -1.93 -13.14 10.39
N MET A 15 -1.00 -12.50 9.73
CA MET A 15 -0.28 -11.36 10.30
C MET A 15 -1.24 -10.18 10.51
N TRP A 16 -1.33 -9.74 11.76
CA TRP A 16 -2.02 -8.52 12.13
C TRP A 16 -1.08 -7.57 12.88
N SER A 17 -1.04 -6.32 12.46
CA SER A 17 -0.18 -5.31 13.10
C SER A 17 -1.03 -4.17 13.67
N PRO A 18 -1.20 -4.10 15.01
CA PRO A 18 -2.00 -3.04 15.63
C PRO A 18 -1.42 -1.64 15.37
N GLY A 19 -0.10 -1.53 15.25
CA GLY A 19 0.57 -0.26 15.00
C GLY A 19 0.31 0.38 13.62
N ASN A 20 -0.34 -0.33 12.71
CA ASN A 20 -0.71 0.17 11.37
C ASN A 20 -2.19 0.58 11.29
N THR A 21 -2.98 0.45 12.35
CA THR A 21 -4.43 0.68 12.32
C THR A 21 -4.78 2.06 11.75
N GLY A 22 -4.09 3.12 12.20
CA GLY A 22 -4.32 4.47 11.68
C GLY A 22 -4.06 4.60 10.18
N TRP A 23 -3.07 3.92 9.65
CA TRP A 23 -2.71 3.95 8.22
C TRP A 23 -3.59 3.05 7.36
N ARG A 24 -4.16 2.00 7.96
CA ARG A 24 -5.18 1.18 7.30
C ARG A 24 -6.53 1.89 7.12
N SER A 25 -6.70 3.08 7.70
CA SER A 25 -7.89 3.89 7.47
C SER A 25 -8.00 4.45 6.05
N ALA A 26 -6.90 4.41 5.29
CA ALA A 26 -6.81 4.80 3.89
C ALA A 26 -7.69 6.03 3.53
N LEU A 27 -8.94 5.83 3.16
CA LEU A 27 -9.86 6.87 2.71
C LEU A 27 -10.76 7.44 3.83
N SER A 28 -10.92 6.71 4.95
CA SER A 28 -11.86 7.07 6.04
C SER A 28 -11.17 7.62 7.28
N GLY A 29 -9.84 7.69 7.26
CA GLY A 29 -9.02 8.09 8.40
C GLY A 29 -8.68 9.57 8.45
N PRO A 30 -7.73 9.94 9.32
CA PRO A 30 -7.23 11.31 9.40
C PRO A 30 -6.79 11.84 8.03
N GLU A 31 -6.98 13.13 7.79
CA GLU A 31 -6.66 13.78 6.51
C GLU A 31 -5.26 13.47 6.00
N LYS A 32 -4.27 13.47 6.89
CA LYS A 32 -2.89 13.10 6.60
C LYS A 32 -2.74 11.72 5.93
N VAL A 33 -3.53 10.75 6.34
CA VAL A 33 -3.53 9.39 5.78
C VAL A 33 -4.29 9.36 4.47
N SER A 34 -5.48 9.96 4.45
CA SER A 34 -6.33 9.97 3.25
C SER A 34 -5.68 10.69 2.06
N GLU A 35 -4.79 11.66 2.30
CA GLU A 35 -4.03 12.34 1.24
C GLU A 35 -3.12 11.40 0.42
N PHE A 36 -2.59 10.33 1.02
CA PHE A 36 -1.82 9.34 0.28
C PHE A 36 -2.68 8.52 -0.68
N TYR A 37 -3.95 8.31 -0.33
CA TYR A 37 -4.91 7.47 -1.03
C TYR A 37 -5.97 8.27 -1.82
N ARG A 38 -5.78 9.58 -1.98
CA ARG A 38 -6.66 10.41 -2.81
C ARG A 38 -6.16 10.41 -4.25
N PHE A 39 -6.85 9.68 -5.11
CA PHE A 39 -6.56 9.57 -6.54
C PHE A 39 -7.65 10.25 -7.37
N ASP A 40 -7.28 10.81 -8.52
CA ASP A 40 -8.25 11.45 -9.41
C ASP A 40 -8.86 10.40 -10.36
N LYS A 41 -10.05 9.91 -10.00
CA LYS A 41 -10.87 8.98 -10.80
C LYS A 41 -10.09 7.81 -11.41
N PRO A 42 -9.37 7.01 -10.61
CA PRO A 42 -8.65 5.86 -11.10
C PRO A 42 -9.65 4.86 -11.70
N LYS A 43 -9.29 4.23 -12.82
CA LYS A 43 -10.07 3.16 -13.44
C LYS A 43 -9.66 1.79 -12.90
N THR A 44 -8.36 1.61 -12.66
CA THR A 44 -7.80 0.36 -12.17
C THR A 44 -6.82 0.62 -11.04
N ILE A 45 -7.04 -0.09 -9.93
CA ILE A 45 -6.17 -0.08 -8.74
C ILE A 45 -5.72 -1.51 -8.48
N ILE A 46 -4.42 -1.74 -8.33
CA ILE A 46 -3.89 -3.07 -8.00
C ILE A 46 -3.17 -3.04 -6.64
N ASP A 47 -3.55 -3.93 -5.76
CA ASP A 47 -2.88 -4.16 -4.47
C ASP A 47 -2.05 -5.44 -4.57
N TYR A 48 -0.72 -5.30 -4.60
CA TYR A 48 0.22 -6.41 -4.82
C TYR A 48 0.38 -7.33 -3.61
N PHE A 49 0.02 -6.85 -2.42
CA PHE A 49 0.18 -7.58 -1.16
C PHE A 49 -1.07 -7.42 -0.29
N ALA A 50 -2.19 -7.86 -0.83
CA ALA A 50 -3.51 -7.54 -0.31
C ALA A 50 -3.78 -8.10 1.10
N GLY A 51 -3.09 -9.19 1.48
CA GLY A 51 -3.35 -9.86 2.74
C GLY A 51 -4.82 -10.25 2.85
N ILE A 52 -5.47 -9.87 3.94
CA ILE A 52 -6.91 -10.12 4.15
C ILE A 52 -7.80 -8.96 3.67
N GLY A 53 -7.25 -8.02 2.89
CA GLY A 53 -7.97 -6.90 2.30
C GLY A 53 -7.91 -5.60 3.08
N TYR A 54 -6.87 -5.37 3.88
CA TYR A 54 -6.76 -4.16 4.71
C TYR A 54 -6.82 -2.86 3.92
N PHE A 55 -6.21 -2.82 2.74
CA PHE A 55 -6.24 -1.66 1.85
C PHE A 55 -7.20 -1.89 0.68
N SER A 56 -7.19 -3.07 0.07
CA SER A 56 -7.99 -3.39 -1.12
C SER A 56 -9.48 -3.15 -0.89
N ILE A 57 -10.05 -3.61 0.24
CA ILE A 57 -11.48 -3.42 0.55
C ILE A 57 -11.82 -1.94 0.74
N GLN A 58 -10.93 -1.17 1.37
CA GLN A 58 -11.15 0.27 1.53
C GLN A 58 -11.07 1.02 0.21
N MET A 59 -10.07 0.68 -0.63
CA MET A 59 -9.96 1.26 -1.98
C MET A 59 -11.18 0.93 -2.84
N ALA A 60 -11.67 -0.32 -2.81
CA ALA A 60 -12.86 -0.71 -3.54
C ALA A 60 -14.12 0.06 -3.10
N LYS A 61 -14.28 0.30 -1.80
CA LYS A 61 -15.40 1.11 -1.28
C LYS A 61 -15.23 2.61 -1.56
N GLY A 62 -14.02 3.11 -1.55
CA GLY A 62 -13.72 4.52 -1.78
C GLY A 62 -13.77 4.91 -3.26
N TYR A 63 -13.56 3.95 -4.14
CA TYR A 63 -13.56 4.11 -5.60
C TYR A 63 -14.52 3.10 -6.25
N PRO A 64 -15.85 3.27 -6.07
CA PRO A 64 -16.84 2.29 -6.53
C PRO A 64 -16.86 2.11 -8.05
N GLU A 65 -16.38 3.11 -8.81
CA GLU A 65 -16.29 3.05 -10.28
C GLU A 65 -14.98 2.43 -10.78
N ALA A 66 -14.01 2.18 -9.89
CA ALA A 66 -12.75 1.56 -10.25
C ALA A 66 -12.84 0.03 -10.17
N GLU A 67 -12.14 -0.67 -11.06
CA GLU A 67 -11.78 -2.06 -10.86
C GLU A 67 -10.64 -2.14 -9.85
N VAL A 68 -10.81 -2.85 -8.75
CA VAL A 68 -9.75 -3.10 -7.78
C VAL A 68 -9.31 -4.55 -7.88
N ILE A 69 -8.01 -4.79 -8.02
CA ILE A 69 -7.42 -6.12 -8.13
C ILE A 69 -6.56 -6.34 -6.89
N ALA A 70 -6.89 -7.33 -6.10
CA ALA A 70 -6.20 -7.69 -4.88
C ALA A 70 -5.44 -9.01 -5.05
N ILE A 71 -4.13 -8.95 -4.93
CA ILE A 71 -3.24 -10.07 -5.17
C ILE A 71 -2.55 -10.45 -3.86
N ASP A 72 -2.51 -11.72 -3.53
CA ASP A 72 -1.68 -12.25 -2.46
C ASP A 72 -1.29 -13.69 -2.77
N LYS A 73 -0.03 -14.04 -2.55
CA LYS A 73 0.46 -15.40 -2.79
C LYS A 73 0.07 -16.40 -1.70
N ASN A 74 -0.35 -15.92 -0.52
CA ASN A 74 -0.77 -16.78 0.58
C ASN A 74 -2.24 -17.18 0.41
N PRO A 75 -2.56 -18.45 0.11
CA PRO A 75 -3.94 -18.90 -0.09
C PRO A 75 -4.81 -18.68 1.15
N LYS A 76 -4.21 -18.67 2.35
CA LYS A 76 -4.95 -18.40 3.57
C LYS A 76 -5.39 -16.94 3.68
N SER A 77 -4.54 -16.00 3.25
CA SER A 77 -4.90 -14.58 3.13
C SER A 77 -6.08 -14.41 2.17
N ILE A 78 -6.07 -15.12 1.04
CA ILE A 78 -7.12 -15.07 0.01
C ILE A 78 -8.46 -15.60 0.55
N GLU A 79 -8.47 -16.68 1.34
CA GLU A 79 -9.68 -17.17 2.00
C GLU A 79 -10.32 -16.08 2.86
N TYR A 80 -9.53 -15.42 3.71
CA TYR A 80 -10.01 -14.34 4.56
C TYR A 80 -10.38 -13.09 3.77
N LEU A 81 -9.63 -12.72 2.72
CA LEU A 81 -9.94 -11.60 1.85
C LEU A 81 -11.30 -11.78 1.18
N THR A 82 -11.55 -12.96 0.62
CA THR A 82 -12.83 -13.31 -0.04
C THR A 82 -14.01 -13.18 0.96
N LEU A 83 -13.83 -13.72 2.17
CA LEU A 83 -14.83 -13.63 3.21
C LEU A 83 -15.07 -12.17 3.64
N ASN A 84 -14.00 -11.40 3.79
CA ASN A 84 -14.07 -10.00 4.21
C ASN A 84 -14.70 -9.13 3.12
N ALA A 85 -14.39 -9.33 1.85
CA ALA A 85 -15.03 -8.64 0.73
C ALA A 85 -16.55 -8.87 0.74
N LYS A 86 -16.97 -10.13 0.88
CA LYS A 86 -18.40 -10.50 0.99
C LYS A 86 -19.08 -9.85 2.20
N ASN A 87 -18.44 -9.89 3.38
CA ASN A 87 -19.00 -9.33 4.62
C ASN A 87 -19.16 -7.80 4.57
N ASN A 88 -18.47 -7.13 3.64
CA ASN A 88 -18.51 -5.69 3.44
C ASN A 88 -19.24 -5.27 2.17
N ALA A 89 -19.91 -6.21 1.47
CA ALA A 89 -20.67 -5.97 0.23
C ALA A 89 -19.82 -5.23 -0.84
N VAL A 90 -18.60 -5.70 -1.07
CA VAL A 90 -17.70 -5.16 -2.10
C VAL A 90 -17.87 -5.99 -3.36
N GLU A 91 -18.21 -5.35 -4.48
CA GLU A 91 -18.54 -6.00 -5.75
C GLU A 91 -17.48 -5.72 -6.86
N ASN A 92 -16.73 -4.62 -6.74
CA ASN A 92 -15.72 -4.18 -7.69
C ASN A 92 -14.29 -4.64 -7.32
N LEU A 93 -14.17 -5.82 -6.69
CA LEU A 93 -12.90 -6.38 -6.23
C LEU A 93 -12.66 -7.75 -6.87
N GLU A 94 -11.67 -7.82 -7.76
CA GLU A 94 -11.10 -9.08 -8.25
C GLU A 94 -10.04 -9.58 -7.27
N ILE A 95 -10.08 -10.88 -6.94
CA ILE A 95 -9.15 -11.48 -5.96
C ILE A 95 -8.35 -12.56 -6.67
N ILE A 96 -7.01 -12.45 -6.61
CA ILE A 96 -6.09 -13.34 -7.29
C ILE A 96 -5.11 -13.96 -6.30
N ASN A 97 -5.04 -15.31 -6.28
CA ASN A 97 -4.05 -16.01 -5.50
C ASN A 97 -2.82 -16.36 -6.36
N ASP A 98 -1.87 -15.43 -6.41
CA ASP A 98 -0.63 -15.61 -7.19
C ASP A 98 0.48 -14.67 -6.65
N ASP A 99 1.69 -14.81 -7.20
CA ASP A 99 2.73 -13.78 -7.07
C ASP A 99 2.38 -12.59 -7.98
N CYS A 100 2.40 -11.39 -7.45
CA CYS A 100 2.03 -10.18 -8.20
C CYS A 100 2.87 -9.97 -9.48
N ARG A 101 4.09 -10.51 -9.52
CA ARG A 101 4.97 -10.44 -10.70
C ARG A 101 4.51 -11.31 -11.88
N ASN A 102 3.55 -12.21 -11.65
CA ASN A 102 2.91 -13.00 -12.72
C ASN A 102 1.70 -12.27 -13.34
N ILE A 103 1.35 -11.08 -12.83
CA ILE A 103 0.13 -10.36 -13.24
C ILE A 103 0.48 -9.23 -14.19
N GLU A 104 0.24 -9.44 -15.46
CA GLU A 104 0.53 -8.49 -16.54
C GLU A 104 -0.69 -7.58 -16.81
N ARG A 105 -1.06 -6.75 -15.81
CA ARG A 105 -2.23 -5.85 -15.90
C ARG A 105 -1.82 -4.41 -15.64
N LYS A 106 -2.20 -3.50 -16.54
CA LYS A 106 -1.97 -2.05 -16.39
C LYS A 106 -2.90 -1.46 -15.33
N ALA A 107 -2.38 -0.52 -14.54
CA ALA A 107 -3.14 0.18 -13.49
C ALA A 107 -2.81 1.67 -13.41
N ASP A 108 -3.77 2.44 -12.91
CA ASP A 108 -3.56 3.86 -12.58
C ASP A 108 -2.92 4.01 -11.20
N VAL A 109 -3.16 3.02 -10.33
CA VAL A 109 -2.59 2.97 -8.98
C VAL A 109 -2.11 1.56 -8.68
N ILE A 110 -0.88 1.44 -8.19
CA ILE A 110 -0.33 0.20 -7.64
C ILE A 110 0.02 0.43 -6.17
N HIS A 111 -0.52 -0.42 -5.30
CA HIS A 111 -0.25 -0.40 -3.87
C HIS A 111 0.74 -1.50 -3.51
N LEU A 112 1.87 -1.11 -2.92
CA LEU A 112 2.94 -1.98 -2.45
C LEU A 112 2.96 -1.98 -0.91
N GLY A 113 1.99 -2.65 -0.31
CA GLY A 113 1.75 -2.67 1.14
C GLY A 113 2.62 -3.68 1.92
N TYR A 114 3.78 -4.02 1.40
CA TYR A 114 4.70 -5.00 1.99
C TYR A 114 5.85 -4.31 2.75
N ILE A 115 6.51 -5.04 3.65
CA ILE A 115 7.71 -4.60 4.36
C ILE A 115 8.72 -5.74 4.31
N GLY A 116 9.80 -5.53 3.58
CA GLY A 116 10.88 -6.51 3.38
C GLY A 116 11.26 -6.61 1.90
N ASN A 117 12.12 -5.71 1.45
CA ASN A 117 12.58 -5.56 0.08
C ASN A 117 11.46 -5.22 -0.92
N THR A 118 10.56 -4.32 -0.56
CA THR A 118 9.51 -3.82 -1.47
C THR A 118 10.10 -3.16 -2.72
N ILE A 119 11.35 -2.67 -2.61
CA ILE A 119 12.11 -2.12 -3.73
C ILE A 119 12.21 -3.08 -4.93
N ASP A 120 12.29 -4.39 -4.68
CA ASP A 120 12.44 -5.42 -5.72
C ASP A 120 11.19 -5.56 -6.63
N PHE A 121 10.09 -4.90 -6.26
CA PHE A 121 8.84 -4.90 -7.01
C PHE A 121 8.61 -3.60 -7.79
N LEU A 122 9.48 -2.59 -7.66
CA LEU A 122 9.31 -1.30 -8.34
C LEU A 122 9.46 -1.39 -9.85
N GLU A 123 10.38 -2.21 -10.36
CA GLU A 123 10.54 -2.42 -11.80
C GLU A 123 9.25 -2.97 -12.41
N HIS A 124 8.70 -4.04 -11.83
CA HIS A 124 7.43 -4.61 -12.27
C HIS A 124 6.28 -3.61 -12.13
N ALA A 125 6.22 -2.87 -11.03
CA ALA A 125 5.21 -1.83 -10.84
C ALA A 125 5.35 -0.72 -11.89
N TYR A 126 6.56 -0.32 -12.25
CA TYR A 126 6.81 0.67 -13.30
C TYR A 126 6.30 0.19 -14.67
N ASP A 127 6.58 -1.05 -15.03
CA ASP A 127 6.18 -1.63 -16.31
C ASP A 127 4.67 -1.69 -16.48
N TYR A 128 3.94 -1.97 -15.38
CA TYR A 128 2.48 -2.11 -15.40
C TYR A 128 1.72 -0.89 -14.86
N LEU A 129 2.40 0.18 -14.50
CA LEU A 129 1.76 1.45 -14.17
C LEU A 129 1.47 2.25 -15.46
N ASN A 130 0.27 2.79 -15.57
CA ASN A 130 -0.10 3.71 -16.65
C ASN A 130 0.72 5.01 -16.57
N ASP A 131 0.80 5.73 -17.68
CA ASP A 131 1.39 7.07 -17.70
C ASP A 131 0.66 7.97 -16.70
N ASN A 132 1.41 8.75 -15.94
CA ASN A 132 0.89 9.53 -14.81
C ASN A 132 0.25 8.69 -13.67
N GLY A 133 0.48 7.38 -13.63
CA GLY A 133 0.04 6.52 -12.55
C GLY A 133 0.76 6.80 -11.23
N THR A 134 0.27 6.22 -10.16
CA THR A 134 0.77 6.43 -8.80
C THR A 134 1.10 5.09 -8.14
N VAL A 135 2.26 5.01 -7.47
CA VAL A 135 2.59 3.90 -6.57
C VAL A 135 2.46 4.38 -5.13
N ILE A 136 1.77 3.61 -4.30
CA ILE A 136 1.83 3.74 -2.84
C ILE A 136 2.82 2.69 -2.33
N PHE A 137 3.93 3.17 -1.81
CA PHE A 137 5.09 2.36 -1.45
C PHE A 137 5.26 2.31 0.07
N HIS A 138 5.34 1.12 0.64
CA HIS A 138 5.68 0.90 2.04
C HIS A 138 7.00 0.14 2.15
N GLU A 139 7.85 0.53 3.10
CA GLU A 139 9.09 -0.19 3.43
C GLU A 139 9.57 0.20 4.83
N ALA A 140 10.53 -0.58 5.35
CA ALA A 140 11.22 -0.29 6.59
C ALA A 140 12.69 0.05 6.33
N TYR A 141 13.08 1.27 6.68
CA TYR A 141 14.46 1.75 6.53
C TYR A 141 15.08 2.11 7.87
N ARG A 142 16.40 2.00 7.95
CA ARG A 142 17.16 2.50 9.10
C ARG A 142 17.06 4.02 9.17
N ASN A 143 16.85 4.56 10.37
CA ASN A 143 16.69 6.00 10.59
C ASN A 143 17.92 6.82 10.16
N ASN A 144 19.14 6.28 10.40
CA ASN A 144 20.37 6.93 9.98
C ASN A 144 20.52 6.96 8.46
N TRP A 145 20.02 5.95 7.75
CA TRP A 145 20.01 5.97 6.28
C TRP A 145 19.01 7.01 5.76
N LEU A 146 17.86 7.17 6.39
CA LEU A 146 16.88 8.22 6.06
C LEU A 146 17.36 9.63 6.49
N GLY A 147 18.47 9.75 7.23
CA GLY A 147 18.93 11.03 7.75
C GLY A 147 18.11 11.60 8.90
N PHE A 148 17.21 10.81 9.49
CA PHE A 148 16.36 11.25 10.61
C PHE A 148 17.16 11.47 11.88
N LYS A 149 17.24 12.70 12.35
CA LYS A 149 17.90 13.12 13.61
C LYS A 149 16.89 13.47 14.70
N SER A 150 15.70 13.92 14.33
CA SER A 150 14.66 14.39 15.25
C SER A 150 13.25 14.12 14.73
N ARG A 151 12.23 14.45 15.54
CA ARG A 151 10.83 14.35 15.12
C ARG A 151 10.45 15.32 14.01
N SER A 152 11.12 16.45 13.90
CA SER A 152 10.87 17.44 12.85
C SER A 152 11.18 16.92 11.44
N ASP A 153 12.02 15.87 11.33
CA ASP A 153 12.44 15.34 10.03
C ASP A 153 11.39 14.40 9.39
N TRP A 154 10.34 14.06 10.11
CA TRP A 154 9.44 12.96 9.76
C TRP A 154 8.52 13.18 8.55
N GLY A 155 8.25 14.39 8.17
CA GLY A 155 7.45 14.73 7.01
C GLY A 155 8.27 15.27 5.83
N ALA A 156 9.57 15.45 6.01
CA ALA A 156 10.47 15.83 4.93
C ALA A 156 10.83 14.59 4.09
N ILE A 157 10.92 14.76 2.77
CA ILE A 157 11.40 13.70 1.87
C ILE A 157 12.91 13.59 2.06
N PRO A 158 13.44 12.44 2.54
CA PRO A 158 14.88 12.26 2.67
C PRO A 158 15.57 12.25 1.30
N GLU A 159 16.72 12.90 1.19
CA GLU A 159 17.47 13.02 -0.05
C GLU A 159 17.85 11.66 -0.62
N ASN A 160 18.46 10.77 0.18
CA ASN A 160 18.81 9.41 -0.24
C ASN A 160 17.60 8.58 -0.68
N PHE A 161 16.42 8.79 -0.08
CA PHE A 161 15.20 8.12 -0.52
C PHE A 161 14.71 8.68 -1.87
N SER A 162 14.77 10.01 -2.03
CA SER A 162 14.45 10.68 -3.30
C SER A 162 15.37 10.19 -4.43
N ASP A 163 16.65 10.10 -4.16
CA ASP A 163 17.65 9.61 -5.13
C ASP A 163 17.41 8.15 -5.50
N LEU A 164 17.12 7.30 -4.50
CA LEU A 164 16.80 5.89 -4.72
C LEU A 164 15.54 5.74 -5.61
N MET A 165 14.49 6.52 -5.37
CA MET A 165 13.28 6.48 -6.19
C MET A 165 13.53 7.01 -7.59
N SER A 166 14.34 8.07 -7.74
CA SER A 166 14.73 8.62 -9.04
C SER A 166 15.51 7.62 -9.90
N GLN A 167 16.41 6.83 -9.29
CA GLN A 167 17.11 5.74 -9.97
C GLN A 167 16.17 4.62 -10.46
N ASN A 168 14.99 4.49 -9.85
CA ASN A 168 13.94 3.58 -10.26
C ASN A 168 12.86 4.25 -11.13
N SER A 169 13.13 5.45 -11.66
CA SER A 169 12.24 6.21 -12.55
C SER A 169 10.95 6.72 -11.89
N PHE A 170 11.02 6.99 -10.59
CA PHE A 170 9.91 7.58 -9.84
C PHE A 170 10.31 8.91 -9.19
N THR A 171 9.34 9.83 -9.13
CA THR A 171 9.40 11.04 -8.30
C THR A 171 8.60 10.83 -7.02
N VAL A 172 9.17 11.25 -5.88
CA VAL A 172 8.49 11.20 -4.58
C VAL A 172 7.59 12.42 -4.43
N GLU A 173 6.27 12.23 -4.46
CA GLU A 173 5.29 13.32 -4.24
C GLU A 173 5.01 13.58 -2.76
N LYS A 174 4.93 12.49 -1.96
CA LYS A 174 4.68 12.54 -0.51
C LYS A 174 5.49 11.47 0.19
N PHE A 175 5.89 11.78 1.42
CA PHE A 175 6.64 10.87 2.27
C PHE A 175 6.21 11.03 3.72
N GLU A 176 6.07 9.93 4.45
CA GLU A 176 5.74 9.99 5.87
C GLU A 176 6.24 8.75 6.61
N ARG A 177 6.53 8.93 7.91
CA ARG A 177 6.76 7.82 8.79
C ARG A 177 5.46 7.29 9.38
N VAL A 178 5.21 6.01 9.14
CA VAL A 178 4.05 5.28 9.68
C VAL A 178 4.24 5.03 11.18
N LYS A 179 5.36 4.41 11.54
CA LYS A 179 5.70 4.06 12.93
C LYS A 179 7.18 3.69 13.07
N PHE A 180 7.65 3.53 14.28
CA PHE A 180 8.86 2.75 14.54
C PHE A 180 8.61 1.27 14.25
N TYR A 181 9.48 0.66 13.46
CA TYR A 181 9.50 -0.77 13.20
C TYR A 181 10.44 -1.50 14.16
N GLY A 182 11.47 -0.79 14.64
CA GLY A 182 12.43 -1.22 15.63
C GLY A 182 13.17 -0.01 16.22
N PRO A 183 14.13 -0.21 17.13
CA PRO A 183 14.82 0.89 17.84
C PRO A 183 15.46 1.93 16.91
N SER A 184 15.97 1.50 15.76
CA SER A 184 16.64 2.35 14.78
C SER A 184 16.05 2.26 13.37
N THR A 185 14.83 1.71 13.24
CA THR A 185 14.18 1.45 11.96
C THR A 185 12.77 2.02 11.96
N SER A 186 12.42 2.72 10.89
CA SER A 186 11.09 3.28 10.67
C SER A 186 10.39 2.58 9.52
N HIS A 187 9.13 2.24 9.70
CA HIS A 187 8.21 1.95 8.62
C HIS A 187 7.78 3.28 8.01
N ILE A 188 7.99 3.42 6.72
CA ILE A 188 7.62 4.60 5.94
C ILE A 188 6.53 4.27 4.93
N ILE A 189 5.82 5.32 4.51
CA ILE A 189 4.96 5.33 3.34
C ILE A 189 5.41 6.44 2.41
N ALA A 190 5.42 6.16 1.12
CA ALA A 190 5.65 7.16 0.10
C ALA A 190 4.59 7.06 -1.00
N ARG A 191 4.24 8.21 -1.54
CA ARG A 191 3.47 8.32 -2.78
C ARG A 191 4.45 8.67 -3.89
N LEU A 192 4.53 7.78 -4.87
CA LEU A 192 5.47 7.86 -5.97
C LEU A 192 4.71 8.12 -7.27
N LYS A 193 5.27 8.96 -8.12
CA LYS A 193 4.76 9.26 -9.45
C LYS A 193 5.71 8.68 -10.48
N LYS A 194 5.18 8.02 -11.52
CA LYS A 194 5.95 7.57 -12.67
C LYS A 194 6.47 8.78 -13.44
N ASN A 195 7.78 8.79 -13.75
CA ASN A 195 8.42 9.83 -14.56
C ASN A 195 8.15 9.64 -16.05
#